data_b2377f440c2fa1e7348e00218be384cc
#
_entry.id   b2377f440c2fa1e7348e00218be384cc
#
_cell.length_a   1.000
_cell.length_b   1.000
_cell.length_c   1.000
_cell.angle_alpha   90.00
_cell.angle_beta   90.00
_cell.angle_gamma   90.00
#
_symmetry.space_group_name_H-M   'P 1'
#
loop_
_entity.id
_entity.type
_entity.pdbx_description
1 polymer ?
#
loop_
_entity_poly.entity_id
_entity_poly.type
_entity_poly.pdbx_seq_one_letter_code
_entity_poly.pdbx_strand_id
1 'polypeptide(L)'
;MGIPAFTMRQLLEAGVHFGHSTRRWNPKMKPFIFGERNGIHIINLDETYPMLGNAMQALHDISANNGRILFVGTKNQAQELVKESAEKTGQYFVNSRWLGGMLTNWKTVSNSIRRLKDLEKTFEEGISGLTKKETLMLEKEKAKLQRTLGGIKDMGKAPDAIIIFDTNKDELAVAEANVLGIPVFAIVDSNSNPDNISYPIPGNDDAIRALKFYNDLFCGAILEGLAKSISISGSDLGDSSDPKEDIVSEEKSDVESETVAETEVSVETENEK
;
A
#
# COMPACT_ATOMS: atom_id res chain seq x y z
N MET A 1 -17.37 6.83 -9.02
CA MET A 1 -17.24 7.68 -7.83
C MET A 1 -16.01 8.56 -8.05
N GLY A 2 -15.85 9.67 -7.35
CA GLY A 2 -14.71 10.60 -7.52
C GLY A 2 -13.86 10.65 -6.26
N ILE A 3 -12.64 11.19 -6.38
CA ILE A 3 -11.75 11.43 -5.23
C ILE A 3 -12.54 12.13 -4.12
N PRO A 4 -12.37 11.74 -2.84
CA PRO A 4 -13.10 12.35 -1.73
C PRO A 4 -12.98 13.87 -1.71
N ALA A 5 -14.10 14.57 -1.71
CA ALA A 5 -14.10 16.02 -1.58
C ALA A 5 -13.97 16.41 -0.09
N PHE A 6 -13.24 17.47 0.18
CA PHE A 6 -13.08 18.03 1.52
C PHE A 6 -13.22 19.55 1.48
N THR A 7 -13.42 20.18 2.63
CA THR A 7 -13.65 21.62 2.75
C THR A 7 -12.64 22.25 3.73
N MET A 8 -12.39 23.55 3.55
CA MET A 8 -11.56 24.33 4.48
C MET A 8 -12.10 24.27 5.92
N ARG A 9 -13.42 24.21 6.08
CA ARG A 9 -14.05 24.07 7.39
C ARG A 9 -13.70 22.76 8.08
N GLN A 10 -13.67 21.65 7.34
CA GLN A 10 -13.27 20.33 7.86
C GLN A 10 -11.79 20.32 8.28
N LEU A 11 -10.89 20.97 7.51
CA LEU A 11 -9.49 21.15 7.89
C LEU A 11 -9.36 21.91 9.21
N LEU A 12 -10.13 23.00 9.38
CA LEU A 12 -10.14 23.78 10.59
C LEU A 12 -10.67 22.99 11.80
N GLU A 13 -11.78 22.27 11.63
CA GLU A 13 -12.41 21.44 12.67
C GLU A 13 -11.52 20.25 13.08
N ALA A 14 -10.78 19.67 12.15
CA ALA A 14 -9.79 18.64 12.43
C ALA A 14 -8.54 19.18 13.16
N GLY A 15 -8.32 20.50 13.17
CA GLY A 15 -7.19 21.14 13.81
C GLY A 15 -5.88 21.05 13.02
N VAL A 16 -5.99 20.96 11.70
CA VAL A 16 -4.86 20.91 10.74
C VAL A 16 -3.96 22.15 10.83
N HIS A 17 -4.54 23.31 11.15
CA HIS A 17 -3.88 24.61 11.19
C HIS A 17 -2.96 24.83 12.40
N PHE A 18 -2.99 23.97 13.41
CA PHE A 18 -2.10 24.09 14.56
C PHE A 18 -0.72 23.51 14.23
N GLY A 19 0.29 24.33 14.40
CA GLY A 19 1.69 23.90 14.33
C GLY A 19 2.31 23.79 15.72
N HIS A 20 3.61 23.71 15.76
CA HIS A 20 4.42 23.66 16.96
C HIS A 20 4.68 25.05 17.56
N SER A 21 5.29 25.07 18.75
CA SER A 21 5.70 26.31 19.41
C SER A 21 6.71 27.11 18.56
N THR A 22 6.63 28.44 18.64
CA THR A 22 7.49 29.37 17.89
C THR A 22 8.99 29.18 18.13
N ARG A 23 9.39 28.54 19.23
CA ARG A 23 10.79 28.21 19.54
C ARG A 23 11.33 27.01 18.77
N ARG A 24 10.45 26.15 18.22
CA ARG A 24 10.80 24.88 17.58
C ARG A 24 10.44 24.85 16.09
N TRP A 25 10.48 25.96 15.42
CA TRP A 25 10.08 26.03 14.02
C TRP A 25 11.28 25.89 13.07
N ASN A 26 11.00 25.49 11.86
CA ASN A 26 11.97 25.47 10.76
C ASN A 26 11.77 26.72 9.90
N PRO A 27 12.81 27.55 9.66
CA PRO A 27 12.71 28.73 8.81
C PRO A 27 12.19 28.47 7.38
N LYS A 28 12.43 27.27 6.85
CA LYS A 28 11.94 26.86 5.53
C LYS A 28 10.41 26.72 5.45
N MET A 29 9.75 26.58 6.62
CA MET A 29 8.30 26.55 6.72
C MET A 29 7.66 27.94 6.69
N LYS A 30 8.44 29.02 6.65
CA LYS A 30 7.95 30.40 6.61
C LYS A 30 6.86 30.64 5.56
N PRO A 31 6.94 30.15 4.31
CA PRO A 31 5.90 30.34 3.31
C PRO A 31 4.54 29.74 3.68
N PHE A 32 4.55 28.69 4.53
CA PHE A 32 3.35 27.92 4.93
C PHE A 32 2.78 28.35 6.25
N ILE A 33 3.38 29.34 6.92
CA ILE A 33 2.92 29.83 8.23
C ILE A 33 2.11 31.12 8.00
N PHE A 34 0.85 31.07 8.45
CA PHE A 34 -0.05 32.23 8.43
C PHE A 34 0.32 33.28 9.49
N GLY A 35 0.70 32.82 10.67
CA GLY A 35 1.04 33.69 11.80
C GLY A 35 1.29 32.92 13.09
N GLU A 36 1.22 33.62 14.23
CA GLU A 36 1.33 32.99 15.53
C GLU A 36 0.17 33.41 16.46
N ARG A 37 -0.21 32.51 17.33
CA ARG A 37 -1.19 32.77 18.42
C ARG A 37 -0.80 31.99 19.66
N ASN A 38 -0.70 32.68 20.78
CA ASN A 38 -0.33 32.10 22.09
C ASN A 38 1.02 31.32 22.04
N GLY A 39 2.00 31.79 21.26
CA GLY A 39 3.30 31.15 21.16
C GLY A 39 3.30 29.86 20.31
N ILE A 40 2.25 29.63 19.53
CA ILE A 40 2.10 28.50 18.58
C ILE A 40 1.97 29.06 17.18
N HIS A 41 2.65 28.47 16.22
CA HIS A 41 2.49 28.79 14.80
C HIS A 41 1.14 28.31 14.29
N ILE A 42 0.52 29.11 13.45
CA ILE A 42 -0.70 28.76 12.71
C ILE A 42 -0.30 28.52 11.25
N ILE A 43 -0.60 27.33 10.76
CA ILE A 43 -0.34 26.93 9.39
C ILE A 43 -1.40 27.51 8.46
N ASN A 44 -0.98 27.98 7.30
CA ASN A 44 -1.87 28.55 6.29
C ASN A 44 -2.64 27.46 5.56
N LEU A 45 -3.95 27.37 5.81
CA LEU A 45 -4.81 26.38 5.17
C LEU A 45 -5.06 26.67 3.67
N ASP A 46 -4.91 27.91 3.22
CA ASP A 46 -5.06 28.25 1.80
C ASP A 46 -3.98 27.59 0.94
N GLU A 47 -2.79 27.37 1.53
CA GLU A 47 -1.71 26.58 0.88
C GLU A 47 -1.92 25.08 1.08
N THR A 48 -2.37 24.66 2.27
CA THR A 48 -2.60 23.23 2.57
C THR A 48 -3.67 22.62 1.67
N TYR A 49 -4.75 23.36 1.41
CA TYR A 49 -5.90 22.85 0.65
C TYR A 49 -5.53 22.36 -0.76
N PRO A 50 -4.90 23.18 -1.62
CA PRO A 50 -4.51 22.73 -2.96
C PRO A 50 -3.41 21.66 -2.93
N MET A 51 -2.45 21.74 -2.00
CA MET A 51 -1.38 20.76 -1.88
C MET A 51 -1.90 19.37 -1.48
N LEU A 52 -2.86 19.32 -0.55
CA LEU A 52 -3.52 18.07 -0.18
C LEU A 52 -4.33 17.50 -1.36
N GLY A 53 -5.05 18.34 -2.10
CA GLY A 53 -5.77 17.93 -3.30
C GLY A 53 -4.86 17.33 -4.37
N ASN A 54 -3.72 17.97 -4.64
CA ASN A 54 -2.71 17.46 -5.57
C ASN A 54 -2.12 16.13 -5.11
N ALA A 55 -1.85 15.98 -3.80
CA ALA A 55 -1.35 14.73 -3.22
C ALA A 55 -2.38 13.60 -3.38
N MET A 56 -3.65 13.85 -3.11
CA MET A 56 -4.73 12.87 -3.29
C MET A 56 -4.87 12.45 -4.75
N GLN A 57 -4.81 13.38 -5.69
CA GLN A 57 -4.85 13.07 -7.13
C GLN A 57 -3.69 12.17 -7.55
N ALA A 58 -2.47 12.48 -7.11
CA ALA A 58 -1.30 11.68 -7.44
C ALA A 58 -1.37 10.26 -6.80
N LEU A 59 -1.86 10.13 -5.55
CA LEU A 59 -2.09 8.84 -4.91
C LEU A 59 -3.14 8.01 -5.64
N HIS A 60 -4.24 8.64 -6.07
CA HIS A 60 -5.27 8.01 -6.90
C HIS A 60 -4.65 7.46 -8.20
N ASP A 61 -3.85 8.26 -8.90
CA ASP A 61 -3.27 7.86 -10.19
C ASP A 61 -2.24 6.73 -10.04
N ILE A 62 -1.43 6.75 -8.98
CA ILE A 62 -0.52 5.65 -8.63
C ILE A 62 -1.32 4.37 -8.35
N SER A 63 -2.39 4.48 -7.56
CA SER A 63 -3.24 3.34 -7.21
C SER A 63 -4.01 2.79 -8.42
N ALA A 64 -4.49 3.66 -9.33
CA ALA A 64 -5.15 3.27 -10.57
C ALA A 64 -4.23 2.46 -11.50
N ASN A 65 -2.91 2.65 -11.39
CA ASN A 65 -1.89 1.88 -12.09
C ASN A 65 -1.40 0.65 -11.29
N ASN A 66 -2.14 0.21 -10.27
CA ASN A 66 -1.75 -0.88 -9.36
C ASN A 66 -0.39 -0.66 -8.67
N GLY A 67 -0.01 0.60 -8.45
CA GLY A 67 1.20 0.97 -7.71
C GLY A 67 1.11 0.57 -6.23
N ARG A 68 2.26 0.22 -5.65
CA ARG A 68 2.38 -0.13 -4.24
C ARG A 68 2.65 1.12 -3.43
N ILE A 69 1.87 1.31 -2.40
CA ILE A 69 1.98 2.45 -1.51
C ILE A 69 2.41 1.95 -0.13
N LEU A 70 3.41 2.59 0.45
CA LEU A 70 3.90 2.29 1.78
C LEU A 70 3.50 3.40 2.75
N PHE A 71 2.66 3.08 3.71
CA PHE A 71 2.32 3.98 4.81
C PHE A 71 3.40 3.91 5.90
N VAL A 72 3.92 5.07 6.32
CA VAL A 72 4.95 5.17 7.35
C VAL A 72 4.48 6.11 8.46
N GLY A 73 4.43 5.60 9.68
CA GLY A 73 4.06 6.37 10.85
C GLY A 73 4.51 5.71 12.13
N THR A 74 5.73 6.06 12.57
CA THR A 74 6.31 5.50 13.80
C THR A 74 5.90 6.24 15.06
N LYS A 75 5.22 7.40 14.95
CA LYS A 75 4.67 8.18 16.05
C LYS A 75 3.52 7.43 16.71
N ASN A 76 3.47 7.40 18.04
CA ASN A 76 2.45 6.64 18.77
C ASN A 76 1.01 6.96 18.33
N GLN A 77 0.73 8.23 18.02
CA GLN A 77 -0.58 8.68 17.54
C GLN A 77 -0.94 8.16 16.14
N ALA A 78 0.08 7.89 15.30
CA ALA A 78 -0.11 7.43 13.92
C ALA A 78 -0.06 5.91 13.75
N GLN A 79 0.54 5.17 14.70
CA GLN A 79 0.83 3.74 14.55
C GLN A 79 -0.38 2.88 14.20
N GLU A 80 -1.49 3.08 14.90
CA GLU A 80 -2.71 2.29 14.67
C GLU A 80 -3.43 2.74 13.40
N LEU A 81 -3.51 4.06 13.17
CA LEU A 81 -4.11 4.63 11.96
C LEU A 81 -3.43 4.13 10.68
N VAL A 82 -2.10 4.12 10.68
CA VAL A 82 -1.28 3.64 9.55
C VAL A 82 -1.55 2.17 9.25
N LYS A 83 -1.65 1.34 10.29
CA LYS A 83 -1.97 -0.07 10.15
C LYS A 83 -3.38 -0.29 9.58
N GLU A 84 -4.40 0.36 10.18
CA GLU A 84 -5.78 0.27 9.70
C GLU A 84 -5.91 0.70 8.23
N SER A 85 -5.18 1.74 7.82
CA SER A 85 -5.22 2.26 6.46
C SER A 85 -4.65 1.29 5.45
N ALA A 86 -3.49 0.73 5.77
CA ALA A 86 -2.86 -0.27 4.93
C ALA A 86 -3.74 -1.53 4.79
N GLU A 87 -4.34 -1.98 5.89
CA GLU A 87 -5.28 -3.11 5.87
C GLU A 87 -6.54 -2.82 5.06
N LYS A 88 -7.14 -1.62 5.19
CA LYS A 88 -8.31 -1.18 4.42
C LYS A 88 -8.04 -1.07 2.92
N THR A 89 -6.86 -0.61 2.56
CA THR A 89 -6.48 -0.36 1.15
C THR A 89 -5.73 -1.51 0.50
N GLY A 90 -5.42 -2.60 1.24
CA GLY A 90 -4.59 -3.70 0.75
C GLY A 90 -3.14 -3.28 0.47
N GLN A 91 -2.66 -2.21 1.12
CA GLN A 91 -1.33 -1.65 0.95
C GLN A 91 -0.39 -2.03 2.11
N TYR A 92 0.80 -1.49 2.13
CA TYR A 92 1.87 -1.87 3.07
C TYR A 92 2.08 -0.80 4.13
N PHE A 93 2.65 -1.19 5.27
CA PHE A 93 2.90 -0.24 6.35
C PHE A 93 4.15 -0.51 7.18
N VAL A 94 4.67 0.57 7.77
CA VAL A 94 5.69 0.55 8.82
C VAL A 94 5.20 1.46 9.96
N ASN A 95 4.78 0.85 11.07
CA ASN A 95 4.19 1.57 12.20
C ASN A 95 5.01 1.47 13.49
N SER A 96 6.10 0.74 13.54
CA SER A 96 6.90 0.57 14.77
C SER A 96 8.18 1.39 14.72
N ARG A 97 9.15 0.97 13.95
CA ARG A 97 10.43 1.63 13.79
C ARG A 97 10.94 1.44 12.38
N TRP A 98 11.36 2.53 11.75
CA TRP A 98 12.08 2.46 10.49
C TRP A 98 13.48 1.87 10.72
N LEU A 99 13.80 0.80 10.03
CA LEU A 99 15.16 0.22 10.07
C LEU A 99 15.99 0.90 8.99
N GLY A 100 17.18 1.39 9.35
CA GLY A 100 18.10 1.96 8.37
C GLY A 100 18.39 0.96 7.26
N GLY A 101 18.32 1.40 6.00
CA GLY A 101 18.46 0.54 4.83
C GLY A 101 17.20 -0.26 4.46
N MET A 102 16.04 0.09 5.00
CA MET A 102 14.80 -0.66 4.74
C MET A 102 14.43 -0.70 3.26
N LEU A 103 14.70 0.35 2.51
CA LEU A 103 14.51 0.41 1.06
C LEU A 103 15.82 0.26 0.31
N THR A 104 16.84 0.98 0.70
CA THR A 104 18.14 1.01 0.02
C THR A 104 18.91 -0.31 0.14
N ASN A 105 18.71 -1.08 1.21
CA ASN A 105 19.27 -2.41 1.40
C ASN A 105 18.20 -3.50 1.43
N TRP A 106 17.29 -3.48 0.45
CA TRP A 106 16.17 -4.40 0.35
C TRP A 106 16.56 -5.88 0.36
N LYS A 107 17.75 -6.22 -0.17
CA LYS A 107 18.27 -7.61 -0.16
C LYS A 107 18.40 -8.16 1.27
N THR A 108 18.96 -7.37 2.19
CA THR A 108 19.11 -7.77 3.59
C THR A 108 17.77 -7.84 4.32
N VAL A 109 16.89 -6.87 4.04
CA VAL A 109 15.52 -6.85 4.58
C VAL A 109 14.72 -8.05 4.10
N SER A 110 14.80 -8.41 2.82
CA SER A 110 14.17 -9.59 2.25
C SER A 110 14.61 -10.90 2.91
N ASN A 111 15.90 -11.02 3.31
CA ASN A 111 16.38 -12.17 4.06
C ASN A 111 15.75 -12.24 5.46
N SER A 112 15.59 -11.10 6.12
CA SER A 112 14.91 -11.01 7.42
C SER A 112 13.41 -11.33 7.31
N ILE A 113 12.76 -10.90 6.21
CA ILE A 113 11.36 -11.27 5.91
C ILE A 113 11.23 -12.77 5.65
N ARG A 114 12.18 -13.36 4.90
CA ARG A 114 12.20 -14.82 4.70
C ARG A 114 12.31 -15.55 6.03
N ARG A 115 13.24 -15.12 6.89
CA ARG A 115 13.39 -15.68 8.25
C ARG A 115 12.09 -15.58 9.06
N LEU A 116 11.35 -14.47 8.95
CA LEU A 116 10.05 -14.31 9.59
C LEU A 116 9.04 -15.36 9.07
N LYS A 117 8.94 -15.52 7.74
CA LYS A 117 8.06 -16.51 7.10
C LYS A 117 8.43 -17.95 7.50
N ASP A 118 9.72 -18.26 7.57
CA ASP A 118 10.20 -19.58 8.02
C ASP A 118 9.81 -19.85 9.48
N LEU A 119 9.94 -18.83 10.35
CA LEU A 119 9.49 -18.95 11.74
C LEU A 119 7.96 -19.12 11.82
N GLU A 120 7.18 -18.33 11.07
CA GLU A 120 5.71 -18.48 11.02
C GLU A 120 5.33 -19.93 10.65
N LYS A 121 5.94 -20.47 9.59
CA LYS A 121 5.71 -21.84 9.12
C LYS A 121 6.10 -22.88 10.17
N THR A 122 7.26 -22.73 10.82
CA THR A 122 7.71 -23.64 11.87
C THR A 122 6.73 -23.71 13.05
N PHE A 123 6.12 -22.54 13.41
CA PHE A 123 5.11 -22.48 14.47
C PHE A 123 3.76 -23.07 14.05
N GLU A 124 3.39 -22.98 12.77
CA GLU A 124 2.17 -23.57 12.22
C GLU A 124 2.26 -25.10 12.08
N GLU A 125 3.42 -25.62 11.65
CA GLU A 125 3.68 -27.07 11.53
C GLU A 125 3.83 -27.77 12.88
N GLY A 126 3.96 -27.02 13.95
CA GLY A 126 4.15 -27.54 15.32
C GLY A 126 5.61 -27.74 15.68
N ILE A 127 5.98 -27.21 16.84
CA ILE A 127 7.35 -27.28 17.35
C ILE A 127 7.54 -28.61 18.06
N SER A 128 7.99 -29.66 17.35
CA SER A 128 8.38 -30.95 17.95
C SER A 128 9.90 -31.00 18.12
N GLY A 129 10.34 -31.47 19.28
CA GLY A 129 11.77 -31.76 19.56
C GLY A 129 12.61 -30.60 20.11
N LEU A 130 12.04 -29.36 20.27
CA LEU A 130 12.75 -28.25 20.88
C LEU A 130 12.51 -28.18 22.40
N THR A 131 13.48 -27.66 23.11
CA THR A 131 13.33 -27.36 24.54
C THR A 131 12.48 -26.09 24.74
N LYS A 132 11.80 -26.00 25.92
CA LYS A 132 11.01 -24.79 26.26
C LYS A 132 11.79 -23.49 26.15
N LYS A 133 13.10 -23.51 26.42
CA LYS A 133 13.96 -22.33 26.30
C LYS A 133 14.15 -21.91 24.84
N GLU A 134 14.37 -22.87 23.96
CA GLU A 134 14.53 -22.61 22.52
C GLU A 134 13.22 -22.09 21.89
N THR A 135 12.10 -22.72 22.23
CA THR A 135 10.78 -22.25 21.79
C THR A 135 10.55 -20.79 22.18
N LEU A 136 10.79 -20.43 23.45
CA LEU A 136 10.65 -19.07 23.93
C LEU A 136 11.59 -18.07 23.20
N MET A 137 12.81 -18.49 22.84
CA MET A 137 13.74 -17.66 22.07
C MET A 137 13.22 -17.42 20.64
N LEU A 138 12.71 -18.45 19.96
CA LEU A 138 12.12 -18.33 18.63
C LEU A 138 10.83 -17.48 18.64
N GLU A 139 9.98 -17.62 19.66
CA GLU A 139 8.80 -16.77 19.85
C GLU A 139 9.17 -15.28 19.97
N LYS A 140 10.19 -14.97 20.78
CA LYS A 140 10.70 -13.59 20.92
C LYS A 140 11.26 -13.05 19.62
N GLU A 141 12.02 -13.88 18.88
CA GLU A 141 12.55 -13.50 17.56
C GLU A 141 11.41 -13.24 16.58
N LYS A 142 10.42 -14.14 16.47
CA LYS A 142 9.23 -13.99 15.63
C LYS A 142 8.48 -12.70 15.97
N ALA A 143 8.18 -12.47 17.26
CA ALA A 143 7.46 -11.28 17.71
C ALA A 143 8.22 -9.97 17.37
N LYS A 144 9.54 -9.97 17.50
CA LYS A 144 10.38 -8.83 17.13
C LYS A 144 10.33 -8.55 15.63
N LEU A 145 10.49 -9.59 14.80
CA LEU A 145 10.44 -9.47 13.33
C LEU A 145 9.04 -9.08 12.85
N GLN A 146 8.00 -9.69 13.40
CA GLN A 146 6.61 -9.38 13.09
C GLN A 146 6.27 -7.92 13.39
N ARG A 147 6.72 -7.40 14.53
CA ARG A 147 6.51 -6.00 14.91
C ARG A 147 7.18 -5.02 13.96
N THR A 148 8.34 -5.35 13.40
CA THR A 148 9.13 -4.41 12.57
C THR A 148 8.91 -4.59 11.08
N LEU A 149 8.66 -5.81 10.62
CA LEU A 149 8.58 -6.17 9.19
C LEU A 149 7.23 -6.74 8.78
N GLY A 150 6.32 -7.00 9.72
CA GLY A 150 5.02 -7.62 9.44
C GLY A 150 4.21 -6.88 8.39
N GLY A 151 4.22 -5.55 8.40
CA GLY A 151 3.47 -4.73 7.44
C GLY A 151 4.06 -4.69 6.02
N ILE A 152 5.30 -5.17 5.82
CA ILE A 152 5.97 -5.19 4.52
C ILE A 152 6.32 -6.61 4.05
N LYS A 153 5.87 -7.64 4.77
CA LYS A 153 6.26 -9.05 4.50
C LYS A 153 5.87 -9.52 3.09
N ASP A 154 4.81 -8.98 2.52
CA ASP A 154 4.27 -9.37 1.22
C ASP A 154 4.54 -8.34 0.11
N MET A 155 5.29 -7.27 0.41
CA MET A 155 5.56 -6.18 -0.54
C MET A 155 6.39 -6.63 -1.76
N GLY A 156 7.32 -7.55 -1.59
CA GLY A 156 8.12 -8.20 -2.67
C GLY A 156 9.21 -7.32 -3.27
N LYS A 157 8.95 -6.07 -3.59
CA LYS A 157 9.92 -5.06 -4.12
C LYS A 157 9.68 -3.69 -3.46
N ALA A 158 10.53 -2.72 -3.77
CA ALA A 158 10.34 -1.34 -3.33
C ALA A 158 8.96 -0.80 -3.71
N PRO A 159 8.35 0.09 -2.88
CA PRO A 159 7.08 0.72 -3.16
C PRO A 159 7.20 1.76 -4.27
N ASP A 160 6.09 2.06 -4.92
CA ASP A 160 5.99 3.08 -5.97
C ASP A 160 5.68 4.47 -5.38
N ALA A 161 5.24 4.54 -4.12
CA ALA A 161 5.04 5.77 -3.36
C ALA A 161 5.13 5.51 -1.85
N ILE A 162 5.49 6.56 -1.08
CA ILE A 162 5.55 6.51 0.38
C ILE A 162 4.73 7.65 0.96
N ILE A 163 3.86 7.33 1.95
CA ILE A 163 3.10 8.31 2.73
C ILE A 163 3.71 8.37 4.14
N ILE A 164 4.15 9.56 4.57
CA ILE A 164 4.82 9.78 5.86
C ILE A 164 4.00 10.76 6.70
N PHE A 165 3.68 10.37 7.94
CA PHE A 165 2.87 11.17 8.85
C PHE A 165 3.68 12.12 9.74
N ASP A 166 4.96 11.86 9.96
CA ASP A 166 5.87 12.74 10.72
C ASP A 166 7.27 12.66 10.09
N THR A 167 7.66 13.73 9.39
CA THR A 167 8.93 13.77 8.66
C THR A 167 10.15 13.92 9.56
N ASN A 168 10.00 14.46 10.78
CA ASN A 168 11.11 14.58 11.72
C ASN A 168 11.47 13.22 12.34
N LYS A 169 10.46 12.44 12.64
CA LYS A 169 10.66 11.11 13.26
C LYS A 169 11.10 10.07 12.26
N ASP A 170 10.59 10.15 11.04
CA ASP A 170 10.84 9.21 9.95
C ASP A 170 11.75 9.81 8.86
N GLU A 171 12.70 10.69 9.25
CA GLU A 171 13.65 11.36 8.34
C GLU A 171 14.46 10.36 7.49
N LEU A 172 14.84 9.21 8.07
CA LEU A 172 15.53 8.16 7.33
C LEU A 172 14.68 7.59 6.19
N ALA A 173 13.36 7.49 6.38
CA ALA A 173 12.46 7.03 5.32
C ALA A 173 12.42 8.02 4.15
N VAL A 174 12.36 9.33 4.44
CA VAL A 174 12.45 10.40 3.44
C VAL A 174 13.76 10.32 2.67
N ALA A 175 14.89 10.21 3.39
CA ALA A 175 16.22 10.15 2.77
C ALA A 175 16.38 8.93 1.85
N GLU A 176 15.96 7.74 2.30
CA GLU A 176 16.05 6.51 1.51
C GLU A 176 15.12 6.55 0.27
N ALA A 177 13.91 7.09 0.41
CA ALA A 177 12.99 7.26 -0.70
C ALA A 177 13.58 8.15 -1.79
N ASN A 178 14.17 9.28 -1.39
CA ASN A 178 14.82 10.22 -2.32
C ASN A 178 16.01 9.58 -3.05
N VAL A 179 16.83 8.77 -2.37
CA VAL A 179 17.94 8.03 -3.01
C VAL A 179 17.44 7.10 -4.11
N LEU A 180 16.27 6.51 -3.93
CA LEU A 180 15.64 5.60 -4.90
C LEU A 180 14.72 6.29 -5.91
N GLY A 181 14.51 7.62 -5.79
CA GLY A 181 13.60 8.37 -6.66
C GLY A 181 12.12 8.03 -6.43
N ILE A 182 11.76 7.53 -5.25
CA ILE A 182 10.38 7.20 -4.90
C ILE A 182 9.67 8.47 -4.42
N PRO A 183 8.51 8.85 -4.98
CA PRO A 183 7.76 10.02 -4.57
C PRO A 183 7.30 9.92 -3.12
N VAL A 184 7.58 10.99 -2.36
CA VAL A 184 7.27 11.12 -0.93
C VAL A 184 6.07 12.05 -0.77
N PHE A 185 5.01 11.53 -0.15
CA PHE A 185 3.84 12.25 0.31
C PHE A 185 3.98 12.43 1.83
N ALA A 186 4.09 13.65 2.32
CA ALA A 186 4.33 13.82 3.74
C ALA A 186 3.57 14.99 4.34
N ILE A 187 3.08 14.78 5.57
CA ILE A 187 2.57 15.84 6.42
C ILE A 187 3.78 16.58 6.98
N VAL A 188 3.79 17.90 6.82
CA VAL A 188 4.90 18.77 7.19
C VAL A 188 4.42 19.81 8.18
N ASP A 189 4.79 19.63 9.44
CA ASP A 189 4.48 20.60 10.49
C ASP A 189 5.50 21.76 10.51
N SER A 190 5.23 22.78 11.28
CA SER A 190 6.05 23.99 11.38
C SER A 190 7.50 23.76 11.84
N ASN A 191 7.82 22.63 12.47
CA ASN A 191 9.17 22.21 12.90
C ASN A 191 9.88 21.32 11.87
N SER A 192 9.22 20.95 10.80
CA SER A 192 9.70 19.99 9.80
C SER A 192 10.43 20.68 8.63
N ASN A 193 11.20 19.93 7.86
CA ASN A 193 11.85 20.41 6.66
C ASN A 193 11.03 19.98 5.42
N PRO A 194 10.47 20.92 4.63
CA PRO A 194 9.73 20.60 3.41
C PRO A 194 10.60 20.19 2.22
N ASP A 195 11.92 20.38 2.31
CA ASP A 195 12.82 20.02 1.22
C ASP A 195 12.82 18.51 0.97
N ASN A 196 13.03 18.13 -0.28
CA ASN A 196 13.10 16.74 -0.72
C ASN A 196 11.80 15.94 -0.50
N ILE A 197 10.66 16.61 -0.37
CA ILE A 197 9.33 16.00 -0.33
C ILE A 197 8.63 16.31 -1.64
N SER A 198 8.22 15.28 -2.37
CA SER A 198 7.57 15.45 -3.67
C SER A 198 6.19 16.10 -3.56
N TYR A 199 5.45 15.70 -2.52
CA TYR A 199 4.10 16.19 -2.22
C TYR A 199 4.02 16.61 -0.74
N PRO A 200 4.55 17.80 -0.39
CA PRO A 200 4.46 18.30 0.97
C PRO A 200 3.02 18.76 1.26
N ILE A 201 2.53 18.42 2.44
CA ILE A 201 1.21 18.81 2.93
C ILE A 201 1.41 19.55 4.24
N PRO A 202 1.44 20.89 4.23
CA PRO A 202 1.61 21.64 5.46
C PRO A 202 0.45 21.39 6.42
N GLY A 203 0.74 20.97 7.64
CA GLY A 203 -0.32 20.65 8.59
C GLY A 203 0.16 19.99 9.86
N ASN A 204 -0.75 19.84 10.82
CA ASN A 204 -0.53 19.27 12.14
C ASN A 204 -0.25 17.76 12.06
N ASP A 205 0.88 17.34 12.62
CA ASP A 205 1.28 15.93 12.70
C ASP A 205 1.12 15.32 14.11
N ASP A 206 0.59 16.10 15.10
CA ASP A 206 0.40 15.69 16.49
C ASP A 206 -1.03 15.30 16.83
N ALA A 207 -2.01 16.02 16.30
CA ALA A 207 -3.40 15.84 16.68
C ALA A 207 -4.00 14.59 16.02
N ILE A 208 -4.49 13.65 16.83
CA ILE A 208 -5.12 12.39 16.35
C ILE A 208 -6.26 12.69 15.37
N ARG A 209 -7.04 13.77 15.59
CA ARG A 209 -8.12 14.17 14.68
C ARG A 209 -7.60 14.61 13.31
N ALA A 210 -6.50 15.36 13.26
CA ALA A 210 -5.87 15.78 12.02
C ALA A 210 -5.28 14.56 11.28
N LEU A 211 -4.54 13.71 11.99
CA LEU A 211 -3.98 12.47 11.42
C LEU A 211 -5.06 11.56 10.85
N LYS A 212 -6.18 11.37 11.56
CA LYS A 212 -7.32 10.59 11.09
C LYS A 212 -7.94 11.21 9.84
N PHE A 213 -8.09 12.53 9.81
CA PHE A 213 -8.65 13.24 8.67
C PHE A 213 -7.80 13.04 7.40
N TYR A 214 -6.48 13.22 7.47
CA TYR A 214 -5.60 12.95 6.34
C TYR A 214 -5.67 11.49 5.91
N ASN A 215 -5.66 10.61 6.88
CA ASN A 215 -5.70 9.19 6.66
C ASN A 215 -6.96 8.75 5.92
N ASP A 216 -8.13 9.23 6.33
CA ASP A 216 -9.41 8.92 5.68
C ASP A 216 -9.43 9.44 4.22
N LEU A 217 -8.86 10.61 3.96
CA LEU A 217 -8.73 11.17 2.62
C LEU A 217 -7.79 10.36 1.73
N PHE A 218 -6.61 9.98 2.24
CA PHE A 218 -5.66 9.15 1.49
C PHE A 218 -6.23 7.77 1.18
N CYS A 219 -6.85 7.12 2.16
CA CYS A 219 -7.53 5.84 1.95
C CYS A 219 -8.62 5.95 0.88
N GLY A 220 -9.43 7.00 0.95
CA GLY A 220 -10.48 7.22 -0.04
C GLY A 220 -9.94 7.41 -1.45
N ALA A 221 -8.87 8.20 -1.62
CA ALA A 221 -8.22 8.41 -2.92
C ALA A 221 -7.59 7.12 -3.47
N ILE A 222 -6.95 6.31 -2.62
CA ILE A 222 -6.34 5.04 -3.00
C ILE A 222 -7.42 4.02 -3.40
N LEU A 223 -8.48 3.88 -2.62
CA LEU A 223 -9.58 2.95 -2.91
C LEU A 223 -10.29 3.29 -4.22
N GLU A 224 -10.50 4.58 -4.49
CA GLU A 224 -11.07 5.04 -5.76
C GLU A 224 -10.16 4.71 -6.95
N GLY A 225 -8.85 4.89 -6.81
CA GLY A 225 -7.86 4.49 -7.82
C GLY A 225 -7.89 2.99 -8.08
N LEU A 226 -7.95 2.16 -7.02
CA LEU A 226 -8.06 0.70 -7.14
C LEU A 226 -9.38 0.29 -7.82
N ALA A 227 -10.51 0.93 -7.48
CA ALA A 227 -11.78 0.66 -8.13
C ALA A 227 -11.74 0.95 -9.64
N LYS A 228 -11.06 2.05 -10.02
CA LYS A 228 -10.83 2.38 -11.44
C LYS A 228 -9.96 1.33 -12.14
N SER A 229 -8.90 0.87 -11.51
CA SER A 229 -8.03 -0.20 -12.04
C SER A 229 -8.83 -1.48 -12.31
N ILE A 230 -9.68 -1.90 -11.38
CA ILE A 230 -10.53 -3.08 -11.52
C ILE A 230 -11.55 -2.91 -12.66
N SER A 231 -12.16 -1.71 -12.77
CA SER A 231 -13.13 -1.45 -13.83
C SER A 231 -12.50 -1.47 -15.23
N ILE A 232 -11.26 -1.00 -15.37
CA ILE A 232 -10.52 -1.07 -16.64
C ILE A 232 -10.15 -2.52 -16.96
N SER A 233 -9.65 -3.29 -15.99
CA SER A 233 -9.30 -4.70 -16.19
C SER A 233 -10.54 -5.58 -16.47
N GLY A 234 -11.70 -5.24 -15.88
CA GLY A 234 -12.95 -5.96 -16.08
C GLY A 234 -13.59 -5.70 -17.45
N SER A 235 -13.37 -4.53 -18.04
CA SER A 235 -13.87 -4.22 -19.40
C SER A 235 -13.05 -4.93 -20.49
N ASP A 236 -11.76 -5.20 -20.24
CA ASP A 236 -10.93 -5.96 -21.19
C ASP A 236 -11.26 -7.46 -21.23
N LEU A 237 -11.91 -8.01 -20.19
CA LEU A 237 -12.34 -9.41 -20.15
C LEU A 237 -13.76 -9.63 -20.72
N GLY A 238 -14.49 -8.53 -21.02
CA GLY A 238 -15.88 -8.56 -21.48
C GLY A 238 -16.08 -8.55 -23.00
N ASP A 239 -15.03 -8.33 -23.81
CA ASP A 239 -15.16 -8.13 -25.26
C ASP A 239 -14.65 -9.30 -26.12
N SER A 240 -14.51 -10.48 -25.54
CA SER A 240 -14.10 -11.68 -26.29
C SER A 240 -14.88 -12.93 -25.88
N SER A 241 -16.20 -12.93 -26.09
CA SER A 241 -16.98 -14.16 -26.37
C SER A 241 -18.44 -13.82 -26.71
N ASP A 242 -18.68 -13.39 -27.95
CA ASP A 242 -19.96 -13.72 -28.59
C ASP A 242 -19.85 -15.17 -29.07
N PRO A 243 -20.64 -16.10 -28.55
CA PRO A 243 -20.80 -17.39 -29.19
C PRO A 243 -21.68 -17.18 -30.42
N LYS A 244 -21.10 -17.31 -31.61
CA LYS A 244 -21.87 -17.46 -32.84
C LYS A 244 -22.71 -18.73 -32.69
N GLU A 245 -23.99 -18.56 -32.55
CA GLU A 245 -25.00 -19.59 -32.77
C GLU A 245 -24.97 -19.94 -34.27
N ASP A 246 -24.34 -21.04 -34.61
CA ASP A 246 -24.55 -21.68 -35.90
C ASP A 246 -25.93 -22.33 -35.92
N ILE A 247 -26.88 -21.63 -36.56
CA ILE A 247 -28.17 -22.18 -36.96
C ILE A 247 -27.92 -23.19 -38.07
N VAL A 248 -27.94 -24.46 -37.70
CA VAL A 248 -28.02 -25.54 -38.68
C VAL A 248 -29.50 -25.69 -39.11
N SER A 249 -29.80 -25.24 -40.31
CA SER A 249 -31.06 -25.54 -41.01
C SER A 249 -31.07 -26.97 -41.46
N GLU A 250 -32.07 -27.73 -40.99
CA GLU A 250 -32.43 -29.05 -41.53
C GLU A 250 -32.93 -28.93 -42.97
N GLU A 251 -32.30 -29.63 -43.90
CA GLU A 251 -32.99 -30.09 -45.12
C GLU A 251 -32.84 -31.59 -45.24
N LYS A 252 -34.02 -32.24 -45.32
CA LYS A 252 -34.21 -33.64 -45.61
C LYS A 252 -33.97 -33.91 -47.07
N SER A 253 -33.31 -35.03 -47.40
CA SER A 253 -33.72 -35.85 -48.54
C SER A 253 -33.16 -37.27 -48.45
N ASP A 254 -34.03 -38.14 -48.70
CA ASP A 254 -34.05 -39.59 -48.65
C ASP A 254 -33.04 -40.32 -49.59
N VAL A 255 -32.95 -41.60 -49.31
CA VAL A 255 -32.86 -42.76 -50.20
C VAL A 255 -31.55 -43.59 -50.23
N GLU A 256 -31.75 -44.81 -49.69
CA GLU A 256 -31.33 -46.17 -50.15
C GLU A 256 -29.86 -46.51 -50.28
N SER A 257 -29.48 -47.52 -49.66
CA SER A 257 -29.45 -48.96 -49.79
C SER A 257 -28.01 -49.55 -49.86
N GLU A 258 -27.92 -50.68 -49.18
CA GLU A 258 -27.12 -51.89 -49.45
C GLU A 258 -25.58 -51.78 -49.39
N THR A 259 -24.84 -52.63 -48.82
CA THR A 259 -24.79 -54.03 -48.42
C THR A 259 -23.38 -54.36 -47.94
N VAL A 260 -23.31 -55.16 -46.95
CA VAL A 260 -22.55 -56.41 -46.80
C VAL A 260 -21.02 -56.44 -46.66
N ALA A 261 -20.66 -57.11 -45.60
CA ALA A 261 -19.63 -58.13 -45.37
C ALA A 261 -18.30 -57.68 -44.76
N GLU A 262 -18.12 -58.14 -43.55
CA GLU A 262 -17.28 -59.33 -43.17
C GLU A 262 -15.79 -59.09 -43.52
N THR A 263 -14.86 -59.27 -42.73
CA THR A 263 -14.38 -60.38 -41.93
C THR A 263 -13.22 -59.93 -41.05
N GLU A 264 -13.22 -60.22 -39.78
CA GLU A 264 -12.30 -61.17 -39.10
C GLU A 264 -10.80 -60.98 -39.38
N VAL A 265 -9.98 -60.94 -38.43
CA VAL A 265 -9.43 -61.92 -37.49
C VAL A 265 -7.99 -61.55 -37.13
N SER A 266 -7.73 -61.62 -35.87
CA SER A 266 -6.56 -62.20 -35.14
C SER A 266 -5.19 -61.47 -35.21
N VAL A 267 -4.68 -61.25 -34.11
CA VAL A 267 -3.99 -62.11 -33.09
C VAL A 267 -2.46 -61.88 -33.06
N GLU A 268 -2.02 -61.72 -31.86
CA GLU A 268 -0.71 -62.10 -31.29
C GLU A 268 0.54 -61.29 -31.71
N THR A 269 1.37 -60.99 -30.93
CA THR A 269 1.99 -61.33 -29.63
C THR A 269 3.40 -60.75 -29.61
N GLU A 270 3.78 -60.51 -28.40
CA GLU A 270 5.11 -60.77 -27.81
C GLU A 270 6.32 -59.92 -28.17
N ASN A 271 6.79 -59.37 -27.15
CA ASN A 271 8.06 -59.61 -26.45
C ASN A 271 9.25 -58.69 -26.68
N GLU A 272 9.66 -58.29 -25.50
CA GLU A 272 11.05 -58.14 -25.02
C GLU A 272 12.05 -57.24 -25.76
N LYS A 273 12.43 -56.22 -25.16
CA LYS A 273 13.64 -56.14 -24.30
C LYS A 273 13.74 -54.79 -23.63
#